data_de51a35da916836d572c65e71f8a490e
#
_entry.id   de51a35da916836d572c65e71f8a490e
#
_cell.length_a   1.000
_cell.length_b   1.000
_cell.length_c   1.000
_cell.angle_alpha   90.00
_cell.angle_beta   90.00
_cell.angle_gamma   90.00
#
_symmetry.space_group_name_H-M   'P 1'
#
loop_
_entity.id
_entity.type
_entity.pdbx_description
1 polymer ?
#
loop_
_entity_poly.entity_id
_entity_poly.type
_entity_poly.pdbx_seq_one_letter_code
_entity_poly.pdbx_strand_id
1 'polypeptide(L)' 'MTVSEQRQALISILNRGAVTSLFQPIVSTLEERIVGFEALSRGPSDSPLHSPLTLFAAARHHGILTELEMLC' A
#
# COMPACT_ATOMS: atom_id res chain seq x y z
N MET A 1 -3.57 11.75 -14.19
CA MET A 1 -3.09 12.46 -12.98
C MET A 1 -1.70 13.02 -13.25
N THR A 2 -1.47 14.29 -12.96
CA THR A 2 -0.15 14.90 -13.11
C THR A 2 0.80 14.43 -12.00
N VAL A 3 2.10 14.64 -12.22
CA VAL A 3 3.11 14.30 -11.19
C VAL A 3 2.86 15.11 -9.91
N SER A 4 2.50 16.39 -10.03
CA SER A 4 2.18 17.25 -8.89
C SER A 4 0.96 16.77 -8.13
N GLU A 5 -0.10 16.38 -8.83
CA GLU A 5 -1.31 15.83 -8.22
C GLU A 5 -1.03 14.50 -7.53
N GLN A 6 -0.21 13.64 -8.14
CA GLN A 6 0.20 12.38 -7.54
C GLN A 6 0.97 12.62 -6.23
N ARG A 7 1.90 13.57 -6.21
CA ARG A 7 2.66 13.91 -5.02
C ARG A 7 1.76 14.43 -3.90
N GLN A 8 0.81 15.31 -4.25
CA GLN A 8 -0.15 15.84 -3.28
C GLN A 8 -1.04 14.75 -2.70
N ALA A 9 -1.51 13.83 -3.54
CA ALA A 9 -2.32 12.70 -3.09
C ALA A 9 -1.53 11.81 -2.13
N LEU A 10 -0.27 11.55 -2.44
CA LEU A 10 0.61 10.72 -1.62
C LEU A 10 0.90 11.38 -0.28
N ILE A 11 1.21 12.68 -0.26
CA ILE A 11 1.44 13.43 0.97
C ILE A 11 0.19 13.44 1.85
N SER A 12 -0.99 13.61 1.25
CA SER A 12 -2.26 13.55 1.97
C SER A 12 -2.47 12.19 2.63
N ILE A 13 -2.17 11.10 1.92
CA ILE A 13 -2.26 9.74 2.47
C ILE A 13 -1.33 9.58 3.68
N LEU A 14 -0.09 10.04 3.60
CA LEU A 14 0.86 9.97 4.69
C LEU A 14 0.41 10.79 5.90
N ASN A 15 -0.05 12.01 5.67
CA ASN A 15 -0.48 12.91 6.75
C ASN A 15 -1.71 12.41 7.49
N ARG A 16 -2.63 11.72 6.78
CA ARG A 16 -3.85 11.17 7.37
C ARG A 16 -3.69 9.76 7.89
N GLY A 17 -2.56 9.10 7.60
CA GLY A 17 -2.39 7.69 7.90
C GLY A 17 -3.40 6.83 7.14
N ALA A 18 -3.77 7.22 5.94
CA ALA A 18 -4.86 6.60 5.17
C ALA A 18 -4.39 5.35 4.40
N VAL A 19 -3.70 4.46 5.08
CA VAL A 19 -3.26 3.17 4.54
C VAL A 19 -3.95 2.06 5.32
N THR A 20 -4.58 1.15 4.59
CA THR A 20 -5.26 -0.02 5.17
C THR A 20 -4.45 -1.27 4.85
N SER A 21 -4.23 -2.11 5.86
CA SER A 21 -3.60 -3.41 5.67
C SER A 21 -4.66 -4.50 5.57
N LEU A 22 -4.57 -5.30 4.52
CA LEU A 22 -5.40 -6.49 4.35
C LEU A 22 -4.52 -7.71 4.51
N PHE A 23 -5.07 -8.75 5.14
CA PHE A 23 -4.36 -10.01 5.37
C PHE A 23 -4.97 -11.08 4.51
N GLN A 24 -4.12 -11.76 3.71
CA GLN A 24 -4.52 -12.90 2.88
C GLN A 24 -3.89 -14.16 3.43
N PRO A 25 -4.68 -15.24 3.58
CA PRO A 25 -4.13 -16.52 4.05
C PRO A 25 -3.23 -17.14 2.99
N ILE A 26 -2.11 -17.67 3.44
CA ILE A 26 -1.22 -18.50 2.63
C ILE A 26 -1.57 -19.95 2.92
N VAL A 27 -2.05 -20.66 1.92
CA VAL A 27 -2.51 -22.04 2.06
C VAL A 27 -1.47 -23.00 1.51
N SER A 28 -1.11 -23.99 2.32
CA SER A 28 -0.30 -25.11 1.85
C SER A 28 -1.23 -26.15 1.25
N THR A 29 -1.10 -26.41 -0.06
CA THR A 29 -1.86 -27.45 -0.73
C THR A 29 -1.41 -28.84 -0.30
N LEU A 30 -0.16 -28.97 0.12
CA LEU A 30 0.40 -30.24 0.60
C LEU A 30 -0.13 -30.60 1.98
N GLU A 31 -0.23 -29.60 2.88
CA GLU A 31 -0.68 -29.81 4.26
C GLU A 31 -2.18 -29.57 4.45
N GLU A 32 -2.85 -29.03 3.42
CA GLU A 32 -4.28 -28.68 3.42
C GLU A 32 -4.67 -27.78 4.59
N ARG A 33 -3.82 -26.80 4.91
CA ARG A 33 -4.06 -25.85 6.00
C ARG A 33 -3.45 -24.51 5.72
N ILE A 34 -3.89 -23.50 6.46
CA ILE A 34 -3.29 -22.17 6.45
C ILE A 34 -1.96 -22.23 7.21
N VAL A 35 -0.88 -21.83 6.55
CA VAL A 35 0.48 -21.81 7.13
C VAL A 35 0.96 -20.40 7.47
N GLY A 36 0.21 -19.37 7.09
CA GLY A 36 0.56 -17.99 7.39
C GLY A 36 -0.39 -17.02 6.74
N PHE A 37 -0.07 -15.72 6.88
CA PHE A 37 -0.84 -14.63 6.28
C PHE A 37 0.12 -13.64 5.62
N GLU A 38 -0.27 -13.14 4.46
CA GLU A 38 0.43 -12.05 3.78
C GLU A 38 -0.29 -10.74 4.09
N ALA A 39 0.46 -9.73 4.51
CA ALA A 39 -0.08 -8.39 4.74
C ALA A 39 0.08 -7.56 3.47
N LEU A 40 -1.04 -7.02 2.98
CA LEU A 40 -1.07 -6.17 1.79
C LEU A 40 -1.60 -4.80 2.17
N SER A 41 -0.76 -3.77 1.95
CA SER A 41 -1.14 -2.39 2.24
C SER A 41 -1.81 -1.76 1.04
N ARG A 42 -2.87 -0.98 1.29
CA ARG A 42 -3.62 -0.29 0.24
C ARG A 42 -3.85 1.16 0.62
N GLY A 43 -3.80 2.05 -0.37
CA GLY A 43 -4.26 3.42 -0.22
C GLY A 43 -5.79 3.51 -0.16
N PRO A 44 -6.35 4.72 -0.02
CA PRO A 44 -7.80 4.92 0.03
C PRO A 44 -8.49 4.38 -1.22
N SER A 45 -9.67 3.78 -1.05
CA SER A 45 -10.42 3.16 -2.16
C SER A 45 -10.87 4.16 -3.23
N ASP A 46 -10.99 5.43 -2.87
CA ASP A 46 -11.36 6.52 -3.77
C ASP A 46 -10.15 7.22 -4.40
N SER A 47 -8.95 6.71 -4.17
CA SER A 47 -7.71 7.30 -4.67
C SER A 47 -7.15 6.49 -5.84
N PRO A 48 -6.51 7.16 -6.83
CA PRO A 48 -5.72 6.47 -7.86
C PRO A 48 -4.56 5.67 -7.27
N LEU A 49 -4.17 5.95 -6.01
CA LEU A 49 -3.10 5.26 -5.31
C LEU A 49 -3.61 4.13 -4.41
N HIS A 50 -4.81 3.62 -4.68
CA HIS A 50 -5.42 2.52 -3.91
C HIS A 50 -4.61 1.23 -4.02
N SER A 51 -4.21 0.84 -5.24
CA SER A 51 -3.44 -0.38 -5.49
C SER A 51 -2.06 -0.30 -4.83
N PRO A 52 -1.60 -1.36 -4.14
CA PRO A 52 -0.27 -1.36 -3.52
C PRO A 52 0.85 -1.15 -4.54
N LEU A 53 0.74 -1.69 -5.74
CA LEU A 53 1.76 -1.48 -6.79
C LEU A 53 1.88 -0.01 -7.17
N THR A 54 0.75 0.66 -7.38
CA THR A 54 0.71 2.08 -7.73
C THR A 54 1.16 2.94 -6.56
N LEU A 55 0.72 2.62 -5.35
CA LEU A 55 1.06 3.36 -4.14
C LEU A 55 2.57 3.34 -3.88
N PHE A 56 3.19 2.16 -3.88
CA PHE A 56 4.61 2.02 -3.60
C PHE A 56 5.48 2.55 -4.74
N ALA A 57 5.05 2.39 -5.99
CA ALA A 57 5.75 2.97 -7.13
C ALA A 57 5.76 4.50 -7.07
N ALA A 58 4.64 5.12 -6.70
CA ALA A 58 4.55 6.56 -6.50
C ALA A 58 5.46 7.03 -5.36
N ALA A 59 5.45 6.33 -4.23
CA ALA A 59 6.30 6.65 -3.09
C ALA A 59 7.79 6.59 -3.46
N ARG A 60 8.19 5.60 -4.23
CA ARG A 60 9.57 5.46 -4.70
C ARG A 60 9.94 6.60 -5.63
N HIS A 61 9.06 6.93 -6.58
CA HIS A 61 9.29 8.01 -7.55
C HIS A 61 9.48 9.37 -6.85
N HIS A 62 8.71 9.63 -5.80
CA HIS A 62 8.77 10.89 -5.05
C HIS A 62 9.77 10.88 -3.89
N GLY A 63 10.51 9.80 -3.69
CA GLY A 63 11.56 9.71 -2.68
C GLY A 63 11.06 9.62 -1.24
N ILE A 64 9.83 9.13 -1.04
CA ILE A 64 9.21 9.03 0.30
C ILE A 64 8.77 7.60 0.61
N LEU A 65 9.48 6.62 0.04
CA LEU A 65 9.17 5.20 0.26
C LEU A 65 9.32 4.79 1.72
N THR A 66 10.36 5.28 2.39
CA THR A 66 10.61 4.97 3.80
C THR A 66 9.48 5.44 4.69
N GLU A 67 8.98 6.65 4.47
CA GLU A 67 7.86 7.22 5.21
C GLU A 67 6.59 6.38 5.03
N LEU A 68 6.34 5.89 3.81
CA LEU A 68 5.22 5.02 3.54
C LEU A 68 5.37 3.66 4.23
N GLU A 69 6.56 3.08 4.18
CA GLU A 69 6.84 1.79 4.84
C GLU A 69 6.66 1.87 6.35
N MET A 70 7.03 2.97 6.97
CA MET A 70 6.83 3.17 8.39
C MET A 70 5.35 3.27 8.78
N LEU A 71 4.49 3.70 7.86
CA LEU A 71 3.06 3.78 8.07
C LEU A 71 2.39 2.40 7.94
N CYS A 72 2.93 1.54 7.09
CA CYS A 72 2.45 0.18 6.90
C CYS A 72 3.00 -0.73 8.01
#